data_7736b5f40f5cd99b71d165a6d86e0166
#
_entry.id   7736b5f40f5cd99b71d165a6d86e0166
#
_cell.length_a   1.000
_cell.length_b   1.000
_cell.length_c   1.000
_cell.angle_alpha   90.00
_cell.angle_beta   90.00
_cell.angle_gamma   90.00
#
_symmetry.space_group_name_H-M   'P 1'
#
loop_
_entity.id
_entity.type
_entity.pdbx_description
1 polymer ?
#
loop_
_entity_poly.entity_id
_entity_poly.type
_entity_poly.pdbx_seq_one_letter_code
_entity_poly.pdbx_strand_id
1 'polypeptide(L)'
;MATFSERFKELRKEKGMSQRELAAALHMSNSAVAMYETGKRQPDLEALEQIADFFNVDMDYLLGRKNTTHRIMEINPNRIDYSIQINDDEKVLLERYGKLANDKKQVITDLIEMLSK
;
A
#
# COMPACT_ATOMS: atom_id res chain seq x y z
N MET A 1 -20.16 6.39 4.98
CA MET A 1 -18.72 6.48 5.20
C MET A 1 -18.22 5.24 5.89
N ALA A 2 -17.14 4.65 5.38
CA ALA A 2 -16.56 3.48 6.02
C ALA A 2 -15.87 3.88 7.33
N THR A 3 -16.06 3.07 8.36
CA THR A 3 -15.42 3.28 9.67
C THR A 3 -14.10 2.52 9.72
N PHE A 4 -13.29 2.82 10.73
CA PHE A 4 -12.07 2.05 10.99
C PHE A 4 -12.37 0.54 11.07
N SER A 5 -13.40 0.16 11.81
CA SER A 5 -13.79 -1.23 12.00
C SER A 5 -14.05 -1.95 10.67
N GLU A 6 -14.77 -1.31 9.78
CA GLU A 6 -15.07 -1.85 8.46
C GLU A 6 -13.83 -1.96 7.59
N ARG A 7 -12.99 -0.93 7.57
CA ARG A 7 -11.72 -0.92 6.81
C ARG A 7 -10.76 -1.99 7.30
N PHE A 8 -10.63 -2.11 8.60
CA PHE A 8 -9.75 -3.10 9.23
C PHE A 8 -10.16 -4.52 8.85
N LYS A 9 -11.46 -4.81 8.92
CA LYS A 9 -12.00 -6.11 8.53
C LYS A 9 -11.82 -6.38 7.05
N GLU A 10 -12.09 -5.39 6.19
CA GLU A 10 -11.88 -5.50 4.75
C GLU A 10 -10.42 -5.81 4.40
N LEU A 11 -9.49 -5.08 4.99
CA LEU A 11 -8.06 -5.26 4.73
C LEU A 11 -7.59 -6.65 5.15
N ARG A 12 -8.08 -7.14 6.29
CA ARG A 12 -7.78 -8.50 6.73
C ARG A 12 -8.26 -9.53 5.71
N LYS A 13 -9.50 -9.38 5.25
CA LYS A 13 -10.10 -10.30 4.27
C LYS A 13 -9.38 -10.27 2.92
N GLU A 14 -8.96 -9.09 2.49
CA GLU A 14 -8.19 -8.95 1.25
C GLU A 14 -6.87 -9.72 1.32
N LYS A 15 -6.24 -9.76 2.49
CA LYS A 15 -5.02 -10.54 2.69
C LYS A 15 -5.30 -12.03 2.90
N GLY A 16 -6.56 -12.44 2.98
CA GLY A 16 -6.91 -13.83 3.21
C GLY A 16 -6.55 -14.34 4.60
N MET A 17 -6.45 -13.45 5.58
CA MET A 17 -6.05 -13.80 6.94
C MET A 17 -7.24 -13.97 7.85
N SER A 18 -7.13 -14.92 8.80
CA SER A 18 -8.07 -15.03 9.91
C SER A 18 -7.78 -13.95 10.96
N GLN A 19 -8.71 -13.72 11.89
CA GLN A 19 -8.48 -12.81 13.02
C GLN A 19 -7.26 -13.26 13.84
N ARG A 20 -7.13 -14.57 14.04
CA ARG A 20 -6.00 -15.14 14.78
C ARG A 20 -4.66 -14.90 14.09
N GLU A 21 -4.62 -15.09 12.77
CA GLU A 21 -3.41 -14.84 11.99
C GLU A 21 -3.02 -13.38 12.02
N LEU A 22 -3.99 -12.49 11.88
CA LEU A 22 -3.73 -11.05 11.96
C LEU A 22 -3.26 -10.64 13.34
N ALA A 23 -3.86 -11.16 14.40
CA ALA A 23 -3.44 -10.89 15.78
C ALA A 23 -1.98 -11.29 15.98
N ALA A 24 -1.59 -12.47 15.53
CA ALA A 24 -0.21 -12.93 15.62
C ALA A 24 0.75 -12.01 14.85
N ALA A 25 0.37 -11.61 13.65
CA ALA A 25 1.20 -10.73 12.80
C ALA A 25 1.38 -9.34 13.43
N LEU A 26 0.36 -8.83 14.11
CA LEU A 26 0.39 -7.52 14.75
C LEU A 26 0.86 -7.57 16.21
N HIS A 27 1.20 -8.75 16.71
CA HIS A 27 1.56 -8.95 18.13
C HIS A 27 0.46 -8.46 19.08
N MET A 28 -0.78 -8.76 18.73
CA MET A 28 -1.98 -8.41 19.49
C MET A 28 -2.72 -9.67 19.91
N SER A 29 -3.64 -9.52 20.88
CA SER A 29 -4.52 -10.63 21.26
C SER A 29 -5.64 -10.81 20.20
N ASN A 30 -6.17 -12.03 20.11
CA ASN A 30 -7.36 -12.30 19.28
C ASN A 30 -8.54 -11.44 19.69
N SER A 31 -8.70 -11.22 21.00
CA SER A 31 -9.77 -10.38 21.55
C SER A 31 -9.65 -8.94 21.08
N ALA A 32 -8.43 -8.41 21.02
CA ALA A 32 -8.21 -7.04 20.54
C ALA A 32 -8.62 -6.90 19.07
N VAL A 33 -8.20 -7.82 18.22
CA VAL A 33 -8.57 -7.81 16.79
C VAL A 33 -10.09 -7.91 16.63
N ALA A 34 -10.73 -8.82 17.34
CA ALA A 34 -12.19 -8.98 17.29
C ALA A 34 -12.92 -7.71 17.75
N MET A 35 -12.45 -7.07 18.80
CA MET A 35 -13.06 -5.83 19.31
C MET A 35 -12.86 -4.65 18.36
N TYR A 36 -11.72 -4.58 17.69
CA TYR A 36 -11.50 -3.56 16.66
C TYR A 36 -12.45 -3.75 15.47
N GLU A 37 -12.69 -4.99 15.05
CA GLU A 37 -13.58 -5.28 13.93
C GLU A 37 -15.05 -5.04 14.24
N THR A 38 -15.45 -5.16 15.51
CA THR A 38 -16.84 -4.92 15.93
C THR A 38 -17.09 -3.50 16.41
N GLY A 39 -16.06 -2.69 16.51
CA GLY A 39 -16.16 -1.32 17.00
C GLY A 39 -16.26 -1.20 18.52
N LYS A 40 -16.10 -2.31 19.25
CA LYS A 40 -16.14 -2.30 20.72
C LYS A 40 -14.92 -1.65 21.36
N ARG A 41 -13.82 -1.58 20.62
CA ARG A 41 -12.58 -0.98 21.07
C ARG A 41 -11.98 -0.17 19.93
N GLN A 42 -11.47 1.02 20.27
CA GLN A 42 -10.75 1.85 19.31
C GLN A 42 -9.24 1.68 19.53
N PRO A 43 -8.45 1.55 18.49
CA PRO A 43 -7.01 1.48 18.63
C PRO A 43 -6.44 2.85 19.04
N ASP A 44 -5.38 2.85 19.82
CA ASP A 44 -4.63 4.07 20.10
C ASP A 44 -3.74 4.44 18.90
N LEU A 45 -3.05 5.58 18.98
CA LEU A 45 -2.23 6.06 17.87
C LEU A 45 -1.15 5.06 17.47
N GLU A 46 -0.48 4.45 18.46
CA GLU A 46 0.57 3.47 18.21
C GLU A 46 0.03 2.24 17.48
N ALA A 47 -1.13 1.74 17.92
CA ALA A 47 -1.78 0.62 17.26
C ALA A 47 -2.23 0.97 15.85
N LEU A 48 -2.75 2.19 15.64
CA LEU A 48 -3.14 2.67 14.30
C LEU A 48 -1.95 2.73 13.35
N GLU A 49 -0.82 3.25 13.82
CA GLU A 49 0.41 3.30 13.02
C GLU A 49 0.88 1.90 12.63
N GLN A 50 0.86 0.98 13.57
CA GLN A 50 1.26 -0.41 13.35
C GLN A 50 0.35 -1.09 12.33
N ILE A 51 -0.95 -0.87 12.45
CA ILE A 51 -1.94 -1.44 11.52
C ILE A 51 -1.77 -0.84 10.12
N ALA A 52 -1.62 0.47 10.03
CA ALA A 52 -1.42 1.15 8.76
C ALA A 52 -0.15 0.66 8.04
N ASP A 53 0.94 0.51 8.78
CA ASP A 53 2.20 0.00 8.25
C ASP A 53 2.07 -1.44 7.77
N PHE A 54 1.40 -2.27 8.55
CA PHE A 54 1.21 -3.68 8.19
C PHE A 54 0.42 -3.84 6.89
N PHE A 55 -0.67 -3.08 6.74
CA PHE A 55 -1.51 -3.13 5.54
C PHE A 55 -1.02 -2.22 4.41
N ASN A 56 0.01 -1.44 4.69
CA ASN A 56 0.60 -0.51 3.73
C ASN A 56 -0.43 0.48 3.19
N VAL A 57 -1.19 1.07 4.09
CA VAL A 57 -2.20 2.10 3.80
C VAL A 57 -1.91 3.33 4.63
N ASP A 58 -2.43 4.50 4.20
CA ASP A 58 -2.31 5.69 5.02
C ASP A 58 -3.34 5.69 6.14
N MET A 59 -3.09 6.48 7.18
CA MET A 59 -3.98 6.54 8.34
C MET A 59 -5.34 7.16 8.01
N ASP A 60 -5.38 8.10 7.09
CA ASP A 60 -6.64 8.72 6.66
C ASP A 60 -7.56 7.71 6.00
N TYR A 61 -7.00 6.83 5.17
CA TYR A 61 -7.77 5.74 4.59
C TYR A 61 -8.27 4.78 5.66
N LEU A 62 -7.38 4.40 6.57
CA LEU A 62 -7.71 3.46 7.65
C LEU A 62 -8.82 4.00 8.56
N LEU A 63 -8.80 5.31 8.82
CA LEU A 63 -9.81 5.97 9.66
C LEU A 63 -11.11 6.31 8.91
N GLY A 64 -11.18 5.99 7.62
CA GLY A 64 -12.37 6.25 6.82
C GLY A 64 -12.51 7.70 6.36
N ARG A 65 -11.46 8.50 6.46
CA ARG A 65 -11.47 9.91 6.05
C ARG A 65 -11.30 10.08 4.55
N LYS A 66 -10.76 9.07 3.87
CA LYS A 66 -10.58 9.04 2.43
C LYS A 66 -11.29 7.82 1.84
N ASN A 67 -11.95 8.01 0.73
CA ASN A 67 -12.64 6.93 0.04
C ASN A 67 -11.75 6.16 -0.94
N THR A 68 -10.63 6.76 -1.33
CA THR A 68 -9.69 6.14 -2.27
C THR A 68 -8.60 5.40 -1.53
N THR A 69 -8.34 4.18 -1.96
CA THR A 69 -7.22 3.38 -1.48
C THR A 69 -5.91 4.02 -1.90
N HIS A 70 -5.37 4.88 -1.08
CA HIS A 70 -3.97 5.23 -1.17
C HIS A 70 -3.19 4.20 -0.37
N ARG A 71 -3.01 3.05 -0.98
CA ARG A 71 -1.97 2.14 -0.52
C ARG A 71 -0.66 2.85 -0.79
N ILE A 72 0.12 3.06 0.25
CA ILE A 72 1.50 3.47 0.06
C ILE A 72 2.15 2.31 -0.67
N MET A 73 2.24 2.44 -1.98
CA MET A 73 2.89 1.42 -2.76
C MET A 73 4.36 1.46 -2.40
N GLU A 74 4.92 0.29 -2.09
CA GLU A 74 6.35 0.16 -1.96
C GLU A 74 6.99 0.92 -3.11
N ILE A 75 7.93 1.80 -2.79
CA ILE A 75 8.67 2.50 -3.81
C ILE A 75 9.47 1.45 -4.55
N ASN A 76 8.81 0.86 -5.54
CA ASN A 76 9.49 0.04 -6.51
C ASN A 76 10.14 1.01 -7.48
N PRO A 77 11.48 1.08 -7.56
CA PRO A 77 12.14 2.00 -8.47
C PRO A 77 11.78 1.78 -9.93
N ASN A 78 11.13 0.66 -10.24
CA ASN A 78 10.58 0.38 -11.57
C ASN A 78 9.14 0.88 -11.71
N ARG A 79 8.56 1.44 -10.68
CA ARG A 79 7.20 1.97 -10.71
C ARG A 79 7.27 3.48 -10.69
N ILE A 80 6.96 4.03 -11.83
CA ILE A 80 6.85 5.47 -11.95
C ILE A 80 5.47 5.86 -11.43
N ASP A 81 5.45 6.91 -10.63
CA ASP A 81 4.23 7.46 -10.09
C ASP A 81 3.40 8.06 -11.23
N TYR A 82 2.29 7.41 -11.56
CA TYR A 82 1.40 7.86 -12.62
C TYR A 82 0.57 9.09 -12.25
N SER A 83 0.75 9.66 -11.08
CA SER A 83 0.15 10.95 -10.74
C SER A 83 0.75 12.08 -11.58
N ILE A 84 1.92 11.85 -12.15
CA ILE A 84 2.52 12.75 -13.13
C ILE A 84 1.83 12.45 -14.46
N GLN A 85 1.33 13.49 -15.13
CA GLN A 85 0.69 13.32 -16.43
C GLN A 85 1.70 12.84 -17.45
N ILE A 86 1.58 11.57 -17.82
CA ILE A 86 2.42 10.94 -18.83
C ILE A 86 1.60 10.85 -20.10
N ASN A 87 2.18 11.28 -21.24
CA ASN A 87 1.51 11.12 -22.52
C ASN A 87 1.60 9.65 -22.99
N ASP A 88 0.85 9.33 -24.06
CA ASP A 88 0.78 7.96 -24.56
C ASP A 88 2.12 7.43 -25.03
N ASP A 89 2.97 8.26 -25.60
CA ASP A 89 4.31 7.87 -26.05
C ASP A 89 5.20 7.47 -24.88
N GLU A 90 5.12 8.21 -23.78
CA GLU A 90 5.84 7.90 -22.56
C GLU A 90 5.37 6.58 -21.95
N LYS A 91 4.07 6.32 -21.96
CA LYS A 91 3.52 5.05 -21.51
C LYS A 91 4.06 3.86 -22.29
N VAL A 92 4.11 3.97 -23.61
CA VAL A 92 4.65 2.92 -24.46
C VAL A 92 6.11 2.67 -24.15
N LEU A 93 6.89 3.73 -23.95
CA LEU A 93 8.31 3.61 -23.60
C LEU A 93 8.48 2.89 -22.26
N LEU A 94 7.68 3.23 -21.26
CA LEU A 94 7.74 2.60 -19.95
C LEU A 94 7.36 1.12 -19.99
N GLU A 95 6.34 0.77 -20.78
CA GLU A 95 5.95 -0.63 -20.97
C GLU A 95 7.07 -1.44 -21.61
N ARG A 96 7.70 -0.88 -22.62
CA ARG A 96 8.84 -1.53 -23.29
C ARG A 96 10.02 -1.68 -22.34
N TYR A 97 10.30 -0.65 -21.54
CA TYR A 97 11.34 -0.70 -20.53
C TYR A 97 11.10 -1.84 -19.54
N GLY A 98 9.86 -2.01 -19.10
CA GLY A 98 9.51 -3.07 -18.16
C GLY A 98 9.72 -4.49 -18.68
N LYS A 99 9.76 -4.65 -20.00
CA LYS A 99 9.95 -5.95 -20.66
C LYS A 99 11.39 -6.28 -20.98
N LEU A 100 12.32 -5.36 -20.75
CA LEU A 100 13.72 -5.56 -21.08
C LEU A 100 14.44 -6.40 -20.02
N ALA A 101 15.50 -7.07 -20.43
CA ALA A 101 16.39 -7.75 -19.51
C ALA A 101 17.12 -6.73 -18.63
N ASN A 102 17.52 -7.15 -17.42
CA ASN A 102 18.12 -6.25 -16.43
C ASN A 102 19.36 -5.49 -16.93
N ASP A 103 20.20 -6.13 -17.72
CA ASP A 103 21.39 -5.50 -18.31
C ASP A 103 21.02 -4.37 -19.27
N LYS A 104 19.99 -4.60 -20.09
CA LYS A 104 19.47 -3.59 -21.02
C LYS A 104 18.78 -2.45 -20.30
N LYS A 105 18.07 -2.73 -19.20
CA LYS A 105 17.46 -1.71 -18.36
C LYS A 105 18.49 -0.78 -17.76
N GLN A 106 19.62 -1.32 -17.35
CA GLN A 106 20.70 -0.51 -16.78
C GLN A 106 21.26 0.47 -17.80
N VAL A 107 21.47 0.02 -19.03
CA VAL A 107 21.95 0.89 -20.13
C VAL A 107 20.97 2.03 -20.38
N ILE A 108 19.68 1.73 -20.42
CA ILE A 108 18.64 2.75 -20.65
C ILE A 108 18.56 3.71 -19.47
N THR A 109 18.68 3.23 -18.26
CA THR A 109 18.67 4.05 -17.06
C THR A 109 19.84 5.02 -17.05
N ASP A 110 21.03 4.55 -17.40
CA ASP A 110 22.21 5.39 -17.50
C ASP A 110 22.05 6.47 -18.57
N LEU A 111 21.48 6.11 -19.71
CA LEU A 111 21.22 7.05 -20.79
C LEU A 111 20.22 8.13 -20.36
N ILE A 112 19.15 7.76 -19.70
CA ILE A 112 18.15 8.69 -19.18
C ILE A 112 18.78 9.65 -18.17
N GLU A 113 19.62 9.14 -17.29
CA GLU A 113 20.35 9.96 -16.32
C GLU A 113 21.23 10.99 -17.00
N MET A 114 21.95 10.58 -18.03
CA MET A 114 22.80 11.48 -18.82
C MET A 114 21.98 12.59 -19.48
N LEU A 115 20.81 12.27 -20.00
CA LEU A 115 19.94 13.22 -20.68
C LEU A 115 19.19 14.15 -19.71
N SER A 116 19.07 13.77 -18.45
CA SER A 116 18.34 14.51 -17.42
C SER A 116 19.20 15.56 -16.71
N LYS A 117 20.46 15.58 -16.96
CA LYS A 117 21.41 16.55 -16.34
C LYS A 117 21.54 17.81 -17.15
#